data_b3a1cf09d0d5f2c27552e743924aa5c0
#
_entry.id   b3a1cf09d0d5f2c27552e743924aa5c0
#
_cell.length_a   1.000
_cell.length_b   1.000
_cell.length_c   1.000
_cell.angle_alpha   90.00
_cell.angle_beta   90.00
_cell.angle_gamma   90.00
#
_symmetry.space_group_name_H-M   'P 1'
#
loop_
_entity.id
_entity.type
_entity.pdbx_description
1 polymer ?
#
loop_
_entity_poly.entity_id
_entity_poly.type
_entity_poly.pdbx_seq_one_letter_code
_entity_poly.pdbx_strand_id
1 'polypeptide(L)'
;LMVSTWASATSSKRISPCRPRQFLLRAACAVCCLVNVLAAQADEVYLEPTAFVSQAFDGQPPQAGKLWVAPELNARVKDILGNALPLRQKYWRQGERTVWILEAIGRDKPITAGYVVEQAAITRTAILIYRESRGAEVRHPFFTDQFKGATLKRDGALDRHIDGITGATLSVHAISALARVALLLDEAARAKPP
;
A
#
# COMPACT_ATOMS: atom_id res chain seq x y z
N LEU A 1 -7.66 53.38 -92.09
CA LEU A 1 -6.94 52.12 -91.76
C LEU A 1 -6.48 52.16 -90.33
N MET A 2 -7.36 51.77 -89.45
CA MET A 2 -7.14 51.77 -87.97
C MET A 2 -7.21 50.37 -87.48
N VAL A 3 -6.14 49.96 -86.83
CA VAL A 3 -6.03 48.68 -86.09
C VAL A 3 -6.14 48.99 -84.58
N SER A 4 -7.17 48.50 -83.96
CA SER A 4 -7.44 48.67 -82.54
C SER A 4 -6.85 47.46 -81.81
N THR A 5 -5.94 47.71 -80.90
CA THR A 5 -5.32 46.77 -79.98
C THR A 5 -6.15 46.59 -78.71
N TRP A 6 -6.54 45.37 -78.39
CA TRP A 6 -7.18 45.00 -77.13
C TRP A 6 -6.11 44.54 -76.15
N ALA A 7 -6.05 45.16 -74.98
CA ALA A 7 -5.22 44.76 -73.87
C ALA A 7 -6.07 43.97 -72.89
N SER A 8 -5.71 42.70 -72.69
CA SER A 8 -6.28 41.81 -71.71
C SER A 8 -5.61 42.05 -70.35
N ALA A 9 -6.42 42.45 -69.37
CA ALA A 9 -5.96 42.54 -67.98
C ALA A 9 -6.12 41.16 -67.30
N THR A 10 -4.99 40.49 -67.01
CA THR A 10 -4.93 39.28 -66.17
C THR A 10 -4.85 39.64 -64.68
N SER A 11 -5.94 39.42 -63.97
CA SER A 11 -6.03 39.55 -62.54
C SER A 11 -5.29 38.39 -61.87
N SER A 12 -4.09 38.66 -61.34
CA SER A 12 -3.33 37.72 -60.51
C SER A 12 -3.89 37.69 -59.09
N LYS A 13 -4.63 36.62 -58.72
CA LYS A 13 -5.00 36.31 -57.33
C LYS A 13 -3.73 35.88 -56.57
N ARG A 14 -3.25 36.72 -55.65
CA ARG A 14 -2.21 36.34 -54.69
C ARG A 14 -2.80 35.37 -53.66
N ILE A 15 -2.35 34.14 -53.72
CA ILE A 15 -2.60 33.11 -52.71
C ILE A 15 -1.65 33.42 -51.56
N SER A 16 -2.17 33.78 -50.39
CA SER A 16 -1.41 33.99 -49.18
C SER A 16 -0.91 32.63 -48.64
N PRO A 17 0.36 32.48 -48.26
CA PRO A 17 0.85 31.22 -47.69
C PRO A 17 0.26 31.03 -46.26
N CYS A 18 -0.47 29.93 -46.11
CA CYS A 18 -0.97 29.44 -44.83
C CYS A 18 0.21 29.20 -43.89
N ARG A 19 0.26 29.86 -42.72
CA ARG A 19 1.34 29.74 -41.75
C ARG A 19 1.23 28.41 -40.98
N PRO A 20 2.10 27.41 -41.17
CA PRO A 20 2.01 26.10 -40.51
C PRO A 20 2.41 26.14 -39.02
N ARG A 21 2.85 27.29 -38.51
CA ARG A 21 3.38 27.40 -37.13
C ARG A 21 2.33 27.27 -36.01
N GLN A 22 1.06 27.56 -36.29
CA GLN A 22 0.01 27.52 -35.25
C GLN A 22 -0.52 26.10 -34.95
N PHE A 23 -0.39 25.18 -35.91
CA PHE A 23 -0.80 23.76 -35.68
C PHE A 23 0.18 22.99 -34.84
N LEU A 24 1.50 23.25 -34.94
CA LEU A 24 2.52 22.59 -34.15
C LEU A 24 2.50 23.00 -32.67
N LEU A 25 2.18 24.29 -32.37
CA LEU A 25 2.03 24.71 -30.98
C LEU A 25 0.82 24.12 -30.26
N ARG A 26 -0.28 23.89 -30.97
CA ARG A 26 -1.47 23.28 -30.38
C ARG A 26 -1.31 21.77 -30.12
N ALA A 27 -0.61 21.07 -31.00
CA ALA A 27 -0.29 19.65 -30.81
C ALA A 27 0.68 19.41 -29.62
N ALA A 28 1.68 20.28 -29.45
CA ALA A 28 2.62 20.19 -28.32
C ALA A 28 1.95 20.44 -26.97
N CYS A 29 0.98 21.37 -26.91
CA CYS A 29 0.23 21.65 -25.67
C CYS A 29 -0.70 20.50 -25.27
N ALA A 30 -1.32 19.80 -26.24
CA ALA A 30 -2.20 18.67 -25.99
C ALA A 30 -1.42 17.45 -25.48
N VAL A 31 -0.20 17.21 -25.99
CA VAL A 31 0.68 16.13 -25.53
C VAL A 31 1.21 16.40 -24.11
N CYS A 32 1.52 17.68 -23.80
CA CYS A 32 1.96 18.06 -22.45
C CYS A 32 0.84 17.93 -21.39
N CYS A 33 -0.42 18.15 -21.76
CA CYS A 33 -1.59 17.92 -20.87
C CYS A 33 -1.88 16.43 -20.65
N LEU A 34 -1.60 15.54 -21.60
CA LEU A 34 -1.81 14.11 -21.47
C LEU A 34 -0.75 13.43 -20.57
N VAL A 35 0.45 13.98 -20.49
CA VAL A 35 1.52 13.45 -19.62
C VAL A 35 1.29 13.75 -18.14
N ASN A 36 0.50 14.79 -17.80
CA ASN A 36 0.21 15.14 -16.40
C ASN A 36 -0.92 14.31 -15.75
N VAL A 37 -1.59 13.40 -16.47
CA VAL A 37 -2.71 12.60 -15.91
C VAL A 37 -2.25 11.25 -15.38
N LEU A 38 -1.01 10.84 -15.63
CA LEU A 38 -0.39 9.66 -14.98
C LEU A 38 0.50 10.06 -13.80
N ALA A 39 -0.01 10.89 -12.89
CA ALA A 39 0.49 10.87 -11.53
C ALA A 39 0.00 9.56 -10.92
N ALA A 40 0.72 8.47 -11.18
CA ALA A 40 0.62 7.26 -10.39
C ALA A 40 0.76 7.70 -8.93
N GLN A 41 -0.31 7.49 -8.13
CA GLN A 41 -0.19 7.67 -6.69
C GLN A 41 0.86 6.67 -6.24
N ALA A 42 2.08 7.15 -6.03
CA ALA A 42 3.17 6.34 -5.53
C ALA A 42 2.74 5.78 -4.17
N ASP A 43 2.96 4.50 -3.98
CA ASP A 43 2.80 3.86 -2.68
C ASP A 43 3.64 4.64 -1.67
N GLU A 44 3.04 5.12 -0.60
CA GLU A 44 3.77 5.86 0.42
C GLU A 44 4.47 4.85 1.35
N VAL A 45 5.73 4.57 1.05
CA VAL A 45 6.59 3.67 1.82
C VAL A 45 7.19 4.44 3.00
N TYR A 46 6.71 4.16 4.22
CA TYR A 46 7.23 4.78 5.44
C TYR A 46 8.43 4.04 6.00
N LEU A 47 8.42 2.71 5.87
CA LEU A 47 9.51 1.86 6.28
C LEU A 47 9.57 0.64 5.35
N GLU A 48 10.71 0.42 4.74
CA GLU A 48 10.92 -0.77 3.92
C GLU A 48 10.71 -2.06 4.72
N PRO A 49 9.94 -3.05 4.20
CA PRO A 49 9.70 -4.31 4.89
C PRO A 49 10.97 -5.03 5.34
N THR A 50 12.02 -4.99 4.52
CA THR A 50 13.33 -5.58 4.86
C THR A 50 14.03 -4.83 5.98
N ALA A 51 13.93 -3.50 6.03
CA ALA A 51 14.47 -2.68 7.10
C ALA A 51 13.73 -2.92 8.42
N PHE A 52 12.39 -3.09 8.39
CA PHE A 52 11.62 -3.44 9.58
C PHE A 52 12.08 -4.77 10.17
N VAL A 53 12.24 -5.80 9.33
CA VAL A 53 12.74 -7.12 9.76
C VAL A 53 14.15 -7.00 10.31
N SER A 54 15.05 -6.30 9.63
CA SER A 54 16.44 -6.09 10.11
C SER A 54 16.47 -5.42 11.48
N GLN A 55 15.66 -4.37 11.67
CA GLN A 55 15.56 -3.68 12.96
C GLN A 55 14.99 -4.57 14.07
N ALA A 56 14.08 -5.48 13.75
CA ALA A 56 13.49 -6.40 14.73
C ALA A 56 14.49 -7.45 15.26
N PHE A 57 15.60 -7.68 14.54
CA PHE A 57 16.65 -8.65 14.89
C PHE A 57 18.04 -7.99 14.99
N ASP A 58 18.12 -6.73 15.39
CA ASP A 58 19.34 -5.99 15.63
C ASP A 58 20.35 -6.04 14.46
N GLY A 59 19.82 -5.97 13.23
CA GLY A 59 20.61 -6.00 11.99
C GLY A 59 20.96 -7.40 11.48
N GLN A 60 20.61 -8.45 12.20
CA GLN A 60 20.93 -9.84 11.85
C GLN A 60 19.66 -10.70 11.72
N PRO A 61 18.81 -10.46 10.72
CA PRO A 61 17.58 -11.22 10.58
C PRO A 61 17.87 -12.69 10.26
N PRO A 62 17.16 -13.63 10.90
CA PRO A 62 17.27 -15.05 10.57
C PRO A 62 16.73 -15.32 9.16
N GLN A 63 17.02 -16.52 8.65
CA GLN A 63 16.42 -16.96 7.40
C GLN A 63 14.90 -16.99 7.52
N ALA A 64 14.21 -16.50 6.47
CA ALA A 64 12.75 -16.49 6.46
C ALA A 64 12.18 -17.91 6.43
N GLY A 65 11.29 -18.19 7.38
CA GLY A 65 10.45 -19.38 7.41
C GLY A 65 9.17 -19.21 6.59
N LYS A 66 8.50 -20.35 6.36
CA LYS A 66 7.18 -20.40 5.73
C LYS A 66 6.24 -21.18 6.63
N LEU A 67 5.26 -20.52 7.21
CA LEU A 67 4.18 -21.15 7.94
C LEU A 67 3.16 -21.68 6.94
N TRP A 68 2.80 -22.96 7.04
CA TRP A 68 1.69 -23.53 6.32
C TRP A 68 0.39 -23.18 7.05
N VAL A 69 -0.46 -22.38 6.40
CA VAL A 69 -1.75 -21.96 6.95
C VAL A 69 -2.76 -23.07 6.74
N ALA A 70 -3.04 -23.86 7.80
CA ALA A 70 -4.02 -24.92 7.77
C ALA A 70 -5.43 -24.37 7.52
N PRO A 71 -6.36 -25.18 6.97
CA PRO A 71 -7.73 -24.73 6.66
C PRO A 71 -8.45 -24.12 7.86
N GLU A 72 -8.30 -24.70 9.05
CA GLU A 72 -8.93 -24.24 10.29
C GLU A 72 -8.39 -22.87 10.73
N LEU A 73 -7.08 -22.69 10.63
CA LEU A 73 -6.44 -21.40 10.89
C LEU A 73 -6.90 -20.35 9.87
N ASN A 74 -6.98 -20.75 8.59
CA ASN A 74 -7.41 -19.86 7.53
C ASN A 74 -8.88 -19.45 7.64
N ALA A 75 -9.74 -20.33 8.15
CA ALA A 75 -11.14 -20.00 8.48
C ALA A 75 -11.19 -18.91 9.56
N ARG A 76 -10.45 -19.06 10.67
CA ARG A 76 -10.34 -18.03 11.73
C ARG A 76 -9.82 -16.70 11.19
N VAL A 77 -8.82 -16.74 10.32
CA VAL A 77 -8.29 -15.53 9.68
C VAL A 77 -9.34 -14.86 8.79
N LYS A 78 -10.08 -15.64 8.01
CA LYS A 78 -11.17 -15.15 7.16
C LYS A 78 -12.27 -14.47 7.96
N ASP A 79 -12.61 -14.99 9.13
CA ASP A 79 -13.60 -14.38 10.04
C ASP A 79 -13.11 -13.02 10.57
N ILE A 80 -11.80 -12.82 10.69
CA ILE A 80 -11.20 -11.57 11.17
C ILE A 80 -11.01 -10.55 10.05
N LEU A 81 -10.46 -10.97 8.89
CA LEU A 81 -10.07 -10.09 7.78
C LEU A 81 -11.13 -9.98 6.67
N GLY A 82 -12.14 -10.88 6.66
CA GLY A 82 -13.06 -11.01 5.54
C GLY A 82 -12.50 -11.78 4.34
N ASN A 83 -11.20 -12.06 4.31
CA ASN A 83 -10.51 -12.79 3.25
C ASN A 83 -9.49 -13.79 3.82
N ALA A 84 -9.20 -14.82 3.04
CA ALA A 84 -8.22 -15.84 3.41
C ALA A 84 -6.78 -15.38 3.14
N LEU A 85 -5.84 -15.87 3.93
CA LEU A 85 -4.41 -15.74 3.64
C LEU A 85 -3.95 -16.77 2.60
N PRO A 86 -2.80 -16.51 1.93
CA PRO A 86 -2.12 -17.53 1.13
C PRO A 86 -1.82 -18.79 1.96
N LEU A 87 -1.79 -19.96 1.32
CA LEU A 87 -1.48 -21.23 1.99
C LEU A 87 -0.12 -21.26 2.69
N ARG A 88 0.77 -20.37 2.30
CA ARG A 88 2.11 -20.23 2.89
C ARG A 88 2.35 -18.77 3.25
N GLN A 89 2.42 -18.50 4.55
CA GLN A 89 2.73 -17.18 5.07
C GLN A 89 4.22 -17.11 5.43
N LYS A 90 4.90 -16.10 4.89
CA LYS A 90 6.31 -15.83 5.21
C LYS A 90 6.43 -15.19 6.60
N TYR A 91 7.41 -15.59 7.37
CA TYR A 91 7.73 -15.03 8.68
C TYR A 91 9.21 -15.19 9.00
N TRP A 92 9.68 -14.52 10.04
CA TRP A 92 11.02 -14.67 10.58
C TRP A 92 10.91 -15.02 12.05
N ARG A 93 11.76 -15.92 12.52
CA ARG A 93 11.74 -16.38 13.92
C ARG A 93 13.15 -16.55 14.44
N GLN A 94 13.39 -16.01 15.66
CA GLN A 94 14.59 -16.25 16.45
C GLN A 94 14.18 -16.41 17.91
N GLY A 95 14.33 -17.61 18.45
CA GLY A 95 13.83 -17.96 19.78
C GLY A 95 12.30 -17.76 19.88
N GLU A 96 11.89 -16.95 20.85
CA GLU A 96 10.48 -16.60 21.09
C GLU A 96 9.98 -15.40 20.28
N ARG A 97 10.87 -14.74 19.53
CA ARG A 97 10.53 -13.57 18.71
C ARG A 97 10.16 -14.00 17.32
N THR A 98 9.00 -13.56 16.85
CA THR A 98 8.53 -13.71 15.47
C THR A 98 8.23 -12.37 14.85
N VAL A 99 8.42 -12.25 13.55
CA VAL A 99 8.10 -11.05 12.77
C VAL A 99 7.18 -11.41 11.61
N TRP A 100 6.09 -10.67 11.51
CA TRP A 100 5.04 -10.84 10.52
C TRP A 100 4.86 -9.57 9.71
N ILE A 101 4.82 -9.69 8.39
CA ILE A 101 4.43 -8.61 7.47
C ILE A 101 3.14 -9.05 6.82
N LEU A 102 2.08 -8.29 7.05
CA LEU A 102 0.72 -8.63 6.66
C LEU A 102 0.06 -7.46 5.94
N GLU A 103 -0.95 -7.76 5.14
CA GLU A 103 -1.74 -6.77 4.42
C GLU A 103 -3.23 -6.96 4.65
N ALA A 104 -3.94 -5.84 4.80
CA ALA A 104 -5.41 -5.82 4.77
C ALA A 104 -5.88 -4.58 4.03
N ILE A 105 -7.06 -4.69 3.43
CA ILE A 105 -7.71 -3.53 2.82
C ILE A 105 -8.22 -2.62 3.93
N GLY A 106 -7.82 -1.35 3.88
CA GLY A 106 -8.36 -0.31 4.73
C GLY A 106 -9.75 0.09 4.26
N ARG A 107 -9.84 1.23 3.58
CA ARG A 107 -11.07 1.66 2.91
C ARG A 107 -11.14 1.14 1.48
N ASP A 108 -10.13 1.45 0.67
CA ASP A 108 -10.12 1.19 -0.78
C ASP A 108 -8.83 0.47 -1.22
N LYS A 109 -7.74 0.62 -0.46
CA LYS A 109 -6.42 0.13 -0.82
C LYS A 109 -5.77 -0.67 0.30
N PRO A 110 -4.78 -1.53 -0.02
CA PRO A 110 -4.10 -2.33 1.00
C PRO A 110 -3.16 -1.49 1.85
N ILE A 111 -3.19 -1.77 3.16
CA ILE A 111 -2.26 -1.27 4.16
C ILE A 111 -1.33 -2.42 4.51
N THR A 112 -0.02 -2.21 4.36
CA THR A 112 0.99 -3.18 4.78
C THR A 112 1.50 -2.80 6.17
N ALA A 113 1.34 -3.71 7.12
CA ALA A 113 1.79 -3.51 8.51
C ALA A 113 2.74 -4.62 8.95
N GLY A 114 3.71 -4.26 9.78
CA GLY A 114 4.67 -5.16 10.40
C GLY A 114 4.40 -5.31 11.90
N TYR A 115 4.48 -6.54 12.38
CA TYR A 115 4.28 -6.90 13.79
C TYR A 115 5.47 -7.73 14.28
N VAL A 116 6.02 -7.33 15.41
CA VAL A 116 6.97 -8.15 16.18
C VAL A 116 6.20 -8.73 17.34
N VAL A 117 6.20 -10.06 17.44
CA VAL A 117 5.55 -10.79 18.54
C VAL A 117 6.63 -11.53 19.32
N GLU A 118 6.58 -11.41 20.62
CA GLU A 118 7.49 -12.10 21.55
C GLU A 118 6.70 -12.57 22.75
N GLN A 119 6.87 -13.82 23.15
CA GLN A 119 6.14 -14.44 24.27
C GLN A 119 4.61 -14.27 24.17
N ALA A 120 4.04 -14.45 22.96
CA ALA A 120 2.61 -14.29 22.67
C ALA A 120 2.06 -12.85 22.81
N ALA A 121 2.91 -11.86 22.95
CA ALA A 121 2.52 -10.45 23.03
C ALA A 121 3.16 -9.64 21.89
N ILE A 122 2.45 -8.68 21.36
CA ILE A 122 3.00 -7.74 20.37
C ILE A 122 3.99 -6.81 21.11
N THR A 123 5.24 -6.77 20.67
CA THR A 123 6.25 -5.85 21.23
C THR A 123 6.44 -4.61 20.36
N ARG A 124 6.17 -4.71 19.06
CA ARG A 124 6.26 -3.58 18.12
C ARG A 124 5.27 -3.72 16.98
N THR A 125 4.65 -2.62 16.61
CA THR A 125 3.82 -2.47 15.41
C THR A 125 4.34 -1.31 14.58
N ALA A 126 4.36 -1.45 13.26
CA ALA A 126 4.69 -0.36 12.34
C ALA A 126 3.85 -0.46 11.07
N ILE A 127 3.42 0.69 10.55
CA ILE A 127 2.85 0.77 9.21
C ILE A 127 4.03 0.90 8.24
N LEU A 128 4.13 -0.05 7.33
CA LEU A 128 5.26 -0.13 6.39
C LEU A 128 4.94 0.61 5.09
N ILE A 129 3.80 0.26 4.48
CA ILE A 129 3.36 0.88 3.23
C ILE A 129 1.89 1.27 3.40
N TYR A 130 1.60 2.52 3.07
CA TYR A 130 0.27 3.08 3.15
C TYR A 130 -0.15 3.59 1.77
N ARG A 131 -1.29 3.12 1.28
CA ARG A 131 -1.75 3.42 -0.08
C ARG A 131 -3.08 4.16 -0.10
N GLU A 132 -3.68 4.36 1.08
CA GLU A 132 -4.91 5.13 1.21
C GLU A 132 -4.67 6.63 1.10
N SER A 133 -5.66 7.37 0.62
CA SER A 133 -5.60 8.82 0.46
C SER A 133 -5.82 9.60 1.77
N ARG A 134 -6.30 8.93 2.83
CA ARG A 134 -6.63 9.53 4.13
C ARG A 134 -6.34 8.55 5.25
N GLY A 135 -6.12 9.07 6.47
CA GLY A 135 -5.91 8.25 7.66
C GLY A 135 -4.45 7.83 7.85
N ALA A 136 -3.51 8.52 7.23
CA ALA A 136 -2.07 8.27 7.37
C ALA A 136 -1.57 8.45 8.82
N GLU A 137 -2.38 9.05 9.70
CA GLU A 137 -2.10 9.24 11.12
C GLU A 137 -1.87 7.93 11.87
N VAL A 138 -2.40 6.79 11.35
CA VAL A 138 -2.17 5.45 11.91
C VAL A 138 -0.70 5.02 11.94
N ARG A 139 0.19 5.72 11.22
CA ARG A 139 1.64 5.45 11.21
C ARG A 139 2.36 5.95 12.45
N HIS A 140 1.77 6.92 13.15
CA HIS A 140 2.43 7.59 14.27
C HIS A 140 2.46 6.74 15.55
N PRO A 141 3.48 6.91 16.40
CA PRO A 141 3.64 6.14 17.63
C PRO A 141 2.43 6.21 18.57
N PHE A 142 1.73 7.35 18.64
CA PHE A 142 0.54 7.48 19.49
C PHE A 142 -0.56 6.44 19.17
N PHE A 143 -0.57 5.91 17.92
CA PHE A 143 -1.49 4.85 17.53
C PHE A 143 -0.81 3.47 17.58
N THR A 144 0.37 3.32 16.97
CA THR A 144 1.04 2.02 16.88
C THR A 144 1.50 1.49 18.22
N ASP A 145 1.84 2.34 19.18
CA ASP A 145 2.25 1.93 20.52
C ASP A 145 1.10 1.37 21.38
N GLN A 146 -0.16 1.62 21.01
CA GLN A 146 -1.31 1.02 21.69
C GLN A 146 -1.32 -0.51 21.59
N PHE A 147 -0.70 -1.07 20.55
CA PHE A 147 -0.59 -2.52 20.37
C PHE A 147 0.51 -3.14 21.22
N LYS A 148 1.42 -2.36 21.80
CA LYS A 148 2.55 -2.86 22.58
C LYS A 148 2.06 -3.58 23.84
N GLY A 149 2.45 -4.85 23.98
CA GLY A 149 2.00 -5.74 25.04
C GLY A 149 0.61 -6.35 24.80
N ALA A 150 -0.04 -6.10 23.63
CA ALA A 150 -1.32 -6.70 23.32
C ALA A 150 -1.18 -8.22 23.13
N THR A 151 -2.14 -8.95 23.66
CA THR A 151 -2.26 -10.41 23.56
C THR A 151 -3.63 -10.79 22.98
N LEU A 152 -3.77 -12.06 22.58
CA LEU A 152 -5.01 -12.58 22.03
C LEU A 152 -5.82 -13.28 23.12
N LYS A 153 -7.09 -12.89 23.28
CA LYS A 153 -8.05 -13.61 24.13
C LYS A 153 -8.52 -14.91 23.48
N ARG A 154 -9.15 -15.79 24.24
CA ARG A 154 -9.72 -17.06 23.76
C ARG A 154 -10.77 -16.87 22.67
N ASP A 155 -11.52 -15.75 22.69
CA ASP A 155 -12.52 -15.38 21.70
C ASP A 155 -11.89 -14.78 20.42
N GLY A 156 -10.58 -14.69 20.35
CA GLY A 156 -9.86 -14.10 19.23
C GLY A 156 -9.85 -12.57 19.19
N ALA A 157 -10.32 -11.89 20.24
CA ALA A 157 -10.19 -10.44 20.38
C ALA A 157 -8.83 -10.07 21.02
N LEU A 158 -8.40 -8.83 20.85
CA LEU A 158 -7.27 -8.30 21.62
C LEU A 158 -7.68 -8.13 23.10
N ASP A 159 -6.73 -8.28 24.01
CA ASP A 159 -6.92 -8.11 25.46
C ASP A 159 -7.21 -6.67 25.88
N ARG A 160 -7.03 -5.73 24.96
CA ARG A 160 -7.18 -4.29 25.18
C ARG A 160 -8.00 -3.61 24.10
N HIS A 161 -8.52 -2.44 24.43
CA HIS A 161 -9.14 -1.53 23.49
C HIS A 161 -8.05 -0.76 22.73
N ILE A 162 -8.29 -0.55 21.43
CA ILE A 162 -7.46 0.31 20.59
C ILE A 162 -8.28 1.53 20.24
N ASP A 163 -7.81 2.71 20.64
CA ASP A 163 -8.49 3.96 20.37
C ASP A 163 -8.53 4.28 18.89
N GLY A 164 -9.68 4.72 18.43
CA GLY A 164 -9.88 5.11 17.05
C GLY A 164 -9.26 6.46 16.70
N ILE A 165 -9.09 6.71 15.43
CA ILE A 165 -8.69 8.01 14.87
C ILE A 165 -9.83 8.53 14.01
N THR A 166 -10.31 9.75 14.30
CA THR A 166 -11.36 10.39 13.51
C THR A 166 -10.93 10.51 12.05
N GLY A 167 -11.75 9.99 11.14
CA GLY A 167 -11.44 9.98 9.71
C GLY A 167 -10.60 8.78 9.24
N ALA A 168 -10.07 7.94 10.16
CA ALA A 168 -9.26 6.75 9.84
C ALA A 168 -9.87 5.43 10.32
N THR A 169 -11.17 5.39 10.63
CA THR A 169 -11.84 4.24 11.26
C THR A 169 -11.56 2.91 10.56
N LEU A 170 -11.65 2.87 9.23
CA LEU A 170 -11.43 1.64 8.46
C LEU A 170 -9.96 1.21 8.50
N SER A 171 -9.01 2.16 8.49
CA SER A 171 -7.58 1.84 8.66
C SER A 171 -7.29 1.30 10.06
N VAL A 172 -7.88 1.89 11.10
CA VAL A 172 -7.77 1.40 12.49
C VAL A 172 -8.31 -0.03 12.62
N HIS A 173 -9.47 -0.32 12.02
CA HIS A 173 -10.06 -1.65 12.01
C HIS A 173 -9.16 -2.66 11.28
N ALA A 174 -8.66 -2.31 10.09
CA ALA A 174 -7.78 -3.17 9.30
C ALA A 174 -6.49 -3.50 10.07
N ILE A 175 -5.84 -2.50 10.66
CA ILE A 175 -4.59 -2.69 11.42
C ILE A 175 -4.85 -3.52 12.69
N SER A 176 -5.95 -3.28 13.40
CA SER A 176 -6.34 -4.07 14.59
C SER A 176 -6.67 -5.52 14.21
N ALA A 177 -7.30 -5.75 13.06
CA ALA A 177 -7.54 -7.09 12.54
C ALA A 177 -6.22 -7.80 12.19
N LEU A 178 -5.28 -7.10 11.55
CA LEU A 178 -3.95 -7.64 11.26
C LEU A 178 -3.16 -7.98 12.52
N ALA A 179 -3.28 -7.18 13.60
CA ALA A 179 -2.66 -7.48 14.89
C ALA A 179 -3.17 -8.79 15.49
N ARG A 180 -4.48 -9.04 15.43
CA ARG A 180 -5.10 -10.31 15.84
C ARG A 180 -4.59 -11.48 15.02
N VAL A 181 -4.49 -11.30 13.71
CA VAL A 181 -3.95 -12.32 12.79
C VAL A 181 -2.48 -12.61 13.06
N ALA A 182 -1.66 -11.59 13.30
CA ALA A 182 -0.25 -11.79 13.65
C ALA A 182 -0.07 -12.66 14.91
N LEU A 183 -0.89 -12.43 15.95
CA LEU A 183 -0.89 -13.25 17.17
C LEU A 183 -1.38 -14.68 16.91
N LEU A 184 -2.41 -14.87 16.06
CA LEU A 184 -2.87 -16.20 15.66
C LEU A 184 -1.81 -16.99 14.89
N LEU A 185 -1.12 -16.33 13.98
CA LEU A 185 -0.05 -16.94 13.19
C LEU A 185 1.16 -17.28 14.08
N ASP A 186 1.46 -16.44 15.06
CA ASP A 186 2.52 -16.69 16.05
C ASP A 186 2.20 -17.92 16.92
N GLU A 187 0.95 -18.03 17.41
CA GLU A 187 0.48 -19.21 18.12
C GLU A 187 0.68 -20.48 17.28
N ALA A 188 0.24 -20.45 16.01
CA ALA A 188 0.40 -21.59 15.10
C ALA A 188 1.85 -21.90 14.75
N ALA A 189 2.71 -20.89 14.63
CA ALA A 189 4.14 -21.06 14.36
C ALA A 189 4.88 -21.66 15.55
N ARG A 190 4.45 -21.35 16.79
CA ARG A 190 5.02 -21.94 18.02
C ARG A 190 4.55 -23.35 18.27
N ALA A 191 3.33 -23.70 17.88
CA ALA A 191 2.80 -25.05 18.00
C ALA A 191 3.49 -26.07 17.07
N LYS A 192 4.16 -25.59 16.00
CA LYS A 192 4.99 -26.44 15.13
C LYS A 192 6.46 -26.21 15.45
N PRO A 193 7.21 -27.24 15.88
CA PRO A 193 8.65 -27.13 15.96
C PRO A 193 9.24 -26.81 14.58
N PRO A 194 10.40 -26.14 14.52
CA PRO A 194 11.08 -25.76 13.29
C PRO A 194 11.45 -26.95 12.43
#